data_c81647fa3355741f1d15f9cb8f5ea296
#
_entry.id   c81647fa3355741f1d15f9cb8f5ea296
#
_cell.length_a   1.000
_cell.length_b   1.000
_cell.length_c   1.000
_cell.angle_alpha   90.00
_cell.angle_beta   90.00
_cell.angle_gamma   90.00
#
_symmetry.space_group_name_H-M   'P 1'
#
loop_
_entity.id
_entity.type
_entity.pdbx_description
1 polymer ?
#
loop_
_entity_poly.entity_id
_entity_poly.type
_entity_poly.pdbx_seq_one_letter_code
_entity_poly.pdbx_strand_id
1 'polypeptide(L)'
;MIYAVVMAGGRGTRLETPVEKPLFKLHNKPLIKYVLDNINSSKLIEKTIIATSPNAPETEEYVKKLNYEILDTPGVDYLNDLSLILKSFEKKSTEDTLLFINADLPFIKGECIDYILKQYFKSGKEALSTLIPVTVFNDLGLKYEYEYQGLVPVGVNVLKSIDKIQDETQLVIEKEELAFNINTLQDASVADKYTFKYNECI
;
A
#
# COMPACT_ATOMS: atom_id res chain seq x y z
N MET A 1 -2.19 16.03 -10.92
CA MET A 1 -0.95 15.43 -10.32
C MET A 1 -1.19 13.97 -9.97
N ILE A 2 -0.11 13.18 -9.85
CA ILE A 2 -0.18 11.77 -9.42
C ILE A 2 0.45 11.67 -8.02
N TYR A 3 -0.38 11.37 -7.04
CA TYR A 3 0.04 11.21 -5.65
C TYR A 3 0.13 9.74 -5.26
N ALA A 4 1.12 9.37 -4.46
CA ALA A 4 1.07 8.16 -3.64
C ALA A 4 0.56 8.53 -2.24
N VAL A 5 -0.48 7.85 -1.79
CA VAL A 5 -1.01 7.97 -0.43
C VAL A 5 -0.71 6.67 0.30
N VAL A 6 0.25 6.72 1.24
CA VAL A 6 0.64 5.55 2.03
C VAL A 6 -0.28 5.45 3.25
N MET A 7 -1.05 4.37 3.33
CA MET A 7 -1.96 4.11 4.45
C MET A 7 -1.19 3.50 5.62
N ALA A 8 -0.92 4.30 6.64
CA ALA A 8 -0.07 3.93 7.78
C ALA A 8 -0.73 4.15 9.15
N GLY A 9 -2.03 4.46 9.20
CA GLY A 9 -2.77 4.76 10.44
C GLY A 9 -3.46 3.57 11.11
N GLY A 10 -3.28 2.34 10.61
CA GLY A 10 -3.93 1.15 11.15
C GLY A 10 -3.37 0.70 12.50
N ARG A 11 -4.21 0.06 13.35
CA ARG A 11 -3.83 -0.45 14.67
C ARG A 11 -2.79 -1.58 14.66
N GLY A 12 -2.66 -2.32 13.55
CA GLY A 12 -1.66 -3.39 13.38
C GLY A 12 -1.73 -4.53 14.39
N THR A 13 -2.88 -4.76 15.04
CA THR A 13 -3.05 -5.68 16.20
C THR A 13 -2.69 -7.14 15.92
N ARG A 14 -2.76 -7.56 14.66
CA ARG A 14 -2.48 -8.95 14.23
C ARG A 14 -1.01 -9.33 14.25
N LEU A 15 -0.12 -8.34 14.20
CA LEU A 15 1.32 -8.60 14.25
C LEU A 15 1.78 -9.03 15.66
N GLU A 16 0.95 -8.79 16.70
CA GLU A 16 1.18 -9.20 18.09
C GLU A 16 2.55 -8.74 18.64
N THR A 17 2.99 -7.56 18.23
CA THR A 17 4.24 -6.94 18.70
C THR A 17 3.94 -5.60 19.38
N PRO A 18 4.81 -5.14 20.31
CA PRO A 18 4.64 -3.84 20.92
C PRO A 18 4.96 -2.67 19.97
N VAL A 19 5.54 -2.96 18.79
CA VAL A 19 5.93 -1.97 17.80
C VAL A 19 4.77 -1.75 16.83
N GLU A 20 4.51 -0.51 16.45
CA GLU A 20 3.55 -0.18 15.41
C GLU A 20 3.89 -0.88 14.10
N LYS A 21 2.89 -1.48 13.45
CA LYS A 21 3.07 -2.33 12.26
C LYS A 21 3.94 -1.68 11.16
N PRO A 22 3.76 -0.40 10.78
CA PRO A 22 4.60 0.23 9.77
C PRO A 22 6.08 0.32 10.18
N LEU A 23 6.38 0.32 11.48
CA LEU A 23 7.75 0.38 12.03
C LEU A 23 8.34 -1.00 12.33
N PHE A 24 7.58 -2.08 12.17
CA PHE A 24 8.10 -3.43 12.27
C PHE A 24 9.28 -3.62 11.30
N LYS A 25 10.37 -4.21 11.79
CA LYS A 25 11.61 -4.34 11.01
C LYS A 25 11.73 -5.70 10.34
N LEU A 26 11.88 -5.67 9.03
CA LEU A 26 12.35 -6.78 8.22
C LEU A 26 13.81 -6.48 7.85
N HIS A 27 14.78 -7.34 8.20
CA HIS A 27 16.23 -7.09 8.03
C HIS A 27 16.68 -5.70 8.52
N ASN A 28 16.31 -5.33 9.75
CA ASN A 28 16.63 -4.03 10.38
C ASN A 28 16.04 -2.79 9.70
N LYS A 29 15.23 -2.92 8.66
CA LYS A 29 14.59 -1.81 7.95
C LYS A 29 13.07 -1.84 8.21
N PRO A 30 12.43 -0.73 8.65
CA PRO A 30 10.99 -0.65 8.85
C PRO A 30 10.19 -0.95 7.59
N LEU A 31 9.02 -1.60 7.70
CA LEU A 31 8.15 -1.92 6.56
C LEU A 31 7.83 -0.67 5.74
N ILE A 32 7.40 0.41 6.40
CA ILE A 32 7.09 1.66 5.72
C ILE A 32 8.29 2.20 4.92
N LYS A 33 9.51 2.01 5.41
CA LYS A 33 10.71 2.50 4.71
C LYS A 33 10.96 1.74 3.39
N TYR A 34 10.62 0.45 3.33
CA TYR A 34 10.63 -0.29 2.06
C TYR A 34 9.64 0.31 1.07
N VAL A 35 8.40 0.55 1.52
CA VAL A 35 7.34 1.12 0.69
C VAL A 35 7.74 2.51 0.16
N LEU A 36 8.26 3.37 1.04
CA LEU A 36 8.70 4.72 0.67
C LEU A 36 9.85 4.71 -0.34
N ASP A 37 10.86 3.83 -0.16
CA ASP A 37 11.96 3.71 -1.11
C ASP A 37 11.48 3.23 -2.47
N ASN A 38 10.55 2.28 -2.49
CA ASN A 38 9.97 1.75 -3.71
C ASN A 38 9.10 2.78 -4.44
N ILE A 39 8.30 3.58 -3.71
CA ILE A 39 7.54 4.69 -4.28
C ILE A 39 8.50 5.74 -4.88
N ASN A 40 9.58 6.08 -4.18
CA ASN A 40 10.57 7.04 -4.65
C ASN A 40 11.32 6.55 -5.92
N SER A 41 11.31 5.26 -6.22
CA SER A 41 11.85 4.70 -7.46
C SER A 41 10.85 4.69 -8.63
N SER A 42 9.57 5.00 -8.38
CA SER A 42 8.57 5.19 -9.42
C SER A 42 8.88 6.43 -10.26
N LYS A 43 8.63 6.35 -11.56
CA LYS A 43 8.84 7.46 -12.51
C LYS A 43 7.58 8.31 -12.71
N LEU A 44 6.44 7.83 -12.23
CA LEU A 44 5.14 8.47 -12.44
C LEU A 44 4.62 9.18 -11.19
N ILE A 45 5.01 8.75 -9.99
CA ILE A 45 4.60 9.43 -8.75
C ILE A 45 5.29 10.78 -8.64
N GLU A 46 4.50 11.83 -8.51
CA GLU A 46 5.00 13.21 -8.39
C GLU A 46 5.12 13.65 -6.92
N LYS A 47 4.28 13.12 -6.04
CA LYS A 47 4.29 13.46 -4.62
C LYS A 47 3.82 12.30 -3.76
N THR A 48 4.44 12.14 -2.58
CA THR A 48 4.05 11.12 -1.58
C THR A 48 3.50 11.80 -0.34
N ILE A 49 2.35 11.31 0.14
CA ILE A 49 1.68 11.75 1.37
C ILE A 49 1.46 10.52 2.24
N ILE A 50 1.64 10.66 3.54
CA ILE A 50 1.45 9.58 4.49
C ILE A 50 0.18 9.83 5.29
N ALA A 51 -0.79 8.94 5.18
CA ALA A 51 -1.99 8.95 6.00
C ALA A 51 -1.70 8.24 7.32
N THR A 52 -1.69 9.00 8.42
CA THR A 52 -1.51 8.50 9.79
C THR A 52 -2.76 8.72 10.63
N SER A 53 -2.78 8.17 11.83
CA SER A 53 -3.89 8.33 12.78
C SER A 53 -3.37 8.32 14.23
N PRO A 54 -4.21 8.64 15.21
CA PRO A 54 -3.86 8.50 16.62
C PRO A 54 -3.47 7.08 17.06
N ASN A 55 -3.72 6.06 16.22
CA ASN A 55 -3.32 4.67 16.48
C ASN A 55 -1.83 4.40 16.14
N ALA A 56 -1.14 5.33 15.47
CA ALA A 56 0.22 5.15 14.97
C ALA A 56 1.12 6.39 15.20
N PRO A 57 1.24 6.89 16.46
CA PRO A 57 1.99 8.11 16.76
C PRO A 57 3.51 7.98 16.53
N GLU A 58 4.10 6.81 16.76
CA GLU A 58 5.53 6.59 16.50
C GLU A 58 5.84 6.57 14.99
N THR A 59 4.92 6.00 14.20
CA THR A 59 4.99 6.04 12.73
C THR A 59 4.93 7.47 12.22
N GLU A 60 4.01 8.28 12.76
CA GLU A 60 3.90 9.70 12.41
C GLU A 60 5.20 10.45 12.73
N GLU A 61 5.76 10.26 13.92
CA GLU A 61 7.05 10.88 14.29
C GLU A 61 8.19 10.43 13.36
N TYR A 62 8.21 9.15 13.01
CA TYR A 62 9.22 8.58 12.11
C TYR A 62 9.16 9.21 10.72
N VAL A 63 7.98 9.33 10.11
CA VAL A 63 7.84 9.90 8.76
C VAL A 63 8.02 11.41 8.73
N LYS A 64 7.69 12.11 9.82
CA LYS A 64 8.04 13.55 10.01
C LYS A 64 9.55 13.78 9.95
N LYS A 65 10.33 12.93 10.61
CA LYS A 65 11.82 13.00 10.57
C LYS A 65 12.37 12.76 9.15
N LEU A 66 11.63 12.08 8.30
CA LEU A 66 11.96 11.86 6.89
C LEU A 66 11.44 12.98 5.96
N ASN A 67 10.82 14.05 6.52
CA ASN A 67 10.26 15.19 5.81
C ASN A 67 9.12 14.84 4.83
N TYR A 68 8.33 13.79 5.10
CA TYR A 68 7.12 13.53 4.34
C TYR A 68 5.95 14.40 4.81
N GLU A 69 5.08 14.78 3.87
CA GLU A 69 3.81 15.41 4.20
C GLU A 69 2.86 14.38 4.84
N ILE A 70 2.19 14.78 5.90
CA ILE A 70 1.26 13.94 6.65
C ILE A 70 -0.15 14.43 6.43
N LEU A 71 -1.07 13.49 6.34
CA LEU A 71 -2.50 13.71 6.37
C LEU A 71 -3.07 12.91 7.54
N ASP A 72 -3.58 13.62 8.54
CA ASP A 72 -4.17 13.00 9.73
C ASP A 72 -5.54 12.43 9.40
N THR A 73 -5.76 11.17 9.78
CA THR A 73 -7.05 10.48 9.67
C THR A 73 -7.52 10.03 11.06
N PRO A 74 -8.83 9.80 11.27
CA PRO A 74 -9.32 9.35 12.57
C PRO A 74 -8.91 7.92 12.95
N GLY A 75 -8.53 7.07 11.97
CA GLY A 75 -8.11 5.70 12.22
C GLY A 75 -9.23 4.80 12.75
N VAL A 76 -10.49 5.12 12.42
CA VAL A 76 -11.65 4.33 12.82
C VAL A 76 -11.73 3.05 11.98
N ASP A 77 -11.75 3.21 10.66
CA ASP A 77 -11.68 2.13 9.68
C ASP A 77 -11.17 2.68 8.33
N TYR A 78 -10.82 1.76 7.43
CA TYR A 78 -10.23 2.08 6.14
C TYR A 78 -11.13 2.96 5.25
N LEU A 79 -12.44 2.70 5.19
CA LEU A 79 -13.36 3.42 4.31
C LEU A 79 -13.60 4.86 4.79
N ASN A 80 -13.70 5.07 6.09
CA ASN A 80 -13.80 6.41 6.68
C ASN A 80 -12.54 7.22 6.42
N ASP A 81 -11.36 6.64 6.62
CA ASP A 81 -10.08 7.28 6.34
C ASP A 81 -9.96 7.62 4.85
N LEU A 82 -10.31 6.68 3.96
CA LEU A 82 -10.30 6.86 2.51
C LEU A 82 -11.21 8.03 2.08
N SER A 83 -12.46 8.07 2.57
CA SER A 83 -13.40 9.15 2.26
C SER A 83 -12.89 10.51 2.73
N LEU A 84 -12.30 10.59 3.93
CA LEU A 84 -11.72 11.83 4.45
C LEU A 84 -10.56 12.31 3.56
N ILE A 85 -9.69 11.40 3.15
CA ILE A 85 -8.58 11.70 2.25
C ILE A 85 -9.12 12.22 0.91
N LEU A 86 -10.04 11.49 0.28
CA LEU A 86 -10.64 11.89 -1.00
C LEU A 86 -11.29 13.29 -0.89
N LYS A 87 -12.08 13.57 0.15
CA LYS A 87 -12.67 14.90 0.41
C LYS A 87 -11.61 15.99 0.54
N SER A 88 -10.48 15.70 1.15
CA SER A 88 -9.41 16.69 1.33
C SER A 88 -8.74 17.06 0.00
N PHE A 89 -8.61 16.09 -0.90
CA PHE A 89 -8.08 16.30 -2.24
C PHE A 89 -9.09 16.94 -3.16
N GLU A 90 -10.35 16.47 -3.16
CA GLU A 90 -11.44 17.01 -3.98
C GLU A 90 -11.61 18.53 -3.82
N LYS A 91 -11.44 19.05 -2.60
CA LYS A 91 -11.45 20.49 -2.32
C LYS A 91 -10.37 21.28 -3.05
N LYS A 92 -9.28 20.61 -3.45
CA LYS A 92 -8.14 21.24 -4.13
C LYS A 92 -8.23 21.02 -5.65
N SER A 93 -8.52 19.79 -6.06
CA SER A 93 -8.63 19.40 -7.47
C SER A 93 -9.37 18.07 -7.58
N THR A 94 -10.27 17.96 -8.55
CA THR A 94 -10.96 16.70 -8.91
C THR A 94 -10.23 15.90 -10.00
N GLU A 95 -9.13 16.44 -10.52
CA GLU A 95 -8.39 15.86 -11.65
C GLU A 95 -7.10 15.13 -11.21
N ASP A 96 -6.82 15.12 -9.90
CA ASP A 96 -5.67 14.43 -9.38
C ASP A 96 -5.90 12.90 -9.33
N THR A 97 -4.84 12.15 -9.49
CA THR A 97 -4.82 10.69 -9.37
C THR A 97 -4.15 10.30 -8.07
N LEU A 98 -4.81 9.48 -7.27
CA LEU A 98 -4.33 9.02 -5.98
C LEU A 98 -4.08 7.52 -6.04
N LEU A 99 -2.82 7.11 -5.93
CA LEU A 99 -2.43 5.71 -5.72
C LEU A 99 -2.39 5.47 -4.21
N PHE A 100 -3.35 4.74 -3.69
CA PHE A 100 -3.36 4.26 -2.31
C PHE A 100 -2.52 2.99 -2.19
N ILE A 101 -1.63 2.95 -1.22
CA ILE A 101 -0.78 1.80 -0.95
C ILE A 101 -0.65 1.58 0.55
N ASN A 102 -0.78 0.32 1.00
CA ASN A 102 -0.59 -0.03 2.40
C ASN A 102 0.89 0.01 2.79
N ALA A 103 1.18 0.46 4.01
CA ALA A 103 2.54 0.59 4.56
C ALA A 103 3.25 -0.75 4.84
N ASP A 104 2.60 -1.88 4.59
CA ASP A 104 3.03 -3.24 4.90
C ASP A 104 3.32 -4.11 3.67
N LEU A 105 3.53 -3.47 2.51
CA LEU A 105 3.88 -4.10 1.23
C LEU A 105 5.36 -3.87 0.88
N PRO A 106 6.32 -4.53 1.56
CA PRO A 106 7.74 -4.18 1.46
C PRO A 106 8.38 -4.44 0.09
N PHE A 107 7.80 -5.33 -0.74
CA PHE A 107 8.48 -5.77 -1.96
C PHE A 107 7.90 -5.22 -3.26
N ILE A 108 6.84 -4.40 -3.21
CA ILE A 108 6.31 -3.77 -4.43
C ILE A 108 7.33 -2.79 -5.00
N LYS A 109 7.79 -3.03 -6.22
CA LYS A 109 8.78 -2.18 -6.89
C LYS A 109 8.15 -0.96 -7.57
N GLY A 110 8.90 0.13 -7.72
CA GLY A 110 8.44 1.33 -8.41
C GLY A 110 8.01 1.06 -9.86
N GLU A 111 8.67 0.15 -10.56
CA GLU A 111 8.24 -0.27 -11.91
C GLU A 111 6.87 -0.95 -11.93
N CYS A 112 6.52 -1.68 -10.85
CA CYS A 112 5.21 -2.28 -10.69
C CYS A 112 4.15 -1.20 -10.41
N ILE A 113 4.48 -0.20 -9.59
CA ILE A 113 3.65 0.99 -9.36
C ILE A 113 3.38 1.72 -10.68
N ASP A 114 4.42 1.96 -11.48
CA ASP A 114 4.30 2.59 -12.79
C ASP A 114 3.44 1.76 -13.75
N TYR A 115 3.55 0.43 -13.70
CA TYR A 115 2.71 -0.45 -14.50
C TYR A 115 1.24 -0.34 -14.12
N ILE A 116 0.91 -0.37 -12.82
CA ILE A 116 -0.46 -0.21 -12.30
C ILE A 116 -1.06 1.12 -12.77
N LEU A 117 -0.31 2.23 -12.61
CA LEU A 117 -0.75 3.55 -13.06
C LEU A 117 -0.98 3.61 -14.57
N LYS A 118 -0.10 3.01 -15.37
CA LYS A 118 -0.29 2.93 -16.84
C LYS A 118 -1.55 2.15 -17.22
N GLN A 119 -1.85 1.04 -16.53
CA GLN A 119 -3.07 0.28 -16.77
C GLN A 119 -4.31 1.08 -16.35
N TYR A 120 -4.25 1.80 -15.23
CA TYR A 120 -5.29 2.71 -14.80
C TYR A 120 -5.61 3.75 -15.90
N PHE A 121 -4.62 4.50 -16.37
CA PHE A 121 -4.83 5.49 -17.43
C PHE A 121 -5.35 4.88 -18.73
N LYS A 122 -4.88 3.68 -19.09
CA LYS A 122 -5.34 2.96 -20.28
C LYS A 122 -6.80 2.50 -20.17
N SER A 123 -7.27 2.20 -18.97
CA SER A 123 -8.64 1.71 -18.74
C SER A 123 -9.71 2.76 -19.03
N GLY A 124 -9.39 4.04 -18.89
CA GLY A 124 -10.34 5.15 -18.95
C GLY A 124 -11.34 5.17 -17.80
N LYS A 125 -11.13 4.34 -16.75
CA LYS A 125 -11.99 4.26 -15.56
C LYS A 125 -11.56 5.25 -14.49
N GLU A 126 -12.47 5.53 -13.53
CA GLU A 126 -12.20 6.44 -12.41
C GLU A 126 -11.42 5.76 -11.28
N ALA A 127 -11.51 4.43 -11.17
CA ALA A 127 -10.81 3.64 -10.16
C ALA A 127 -10.20 2.36 -10.75
N LEU A 128 -9.15 1.85 -10.06
CA LEU A 128 -8.54 0.56 -10.34
C LEU A 128 -8.17 -0.13 -9.03
N SER A 129 -8.60 -1.38 -8.87
CA SER A 129 -8.15 -2.28 -7.80
C SER A 129 -7.14 -3.30 -8.33
N THR A 130 -6.07 -3.51 -7.57
CA THR A 130 -5.08 -4.53 -7.91
C THR A 130 -5.35 -5.81 -7.15
N LEU A 131 -5.36 -6.92 -7.87
CA LEU A 131 -5.69 -8.25 -7.36
C LEU A 131 -4.60 -9.25 -7.75
N ILE A 132 -4.43 -10.28 -6.92
CA ILE A 132 -3.52 -11.43 -7.17
C ILE A 132 -4.33 -12.73 -7.11
N PRO A 133 -4.04 -13.74 -7.97
CA PRO A 133 -4.64 -15.07 -7.84
C PRO A 133 -4.24 -15.74 -6.51
N VAL A 134 -5.19 -16.44 -5.87
CA VAL A 134 -4.94 -17.21 -4.64
C VAL A 134 -3.83 -18.24 -4.79
N THR A 135 -3.58 -18.73 -6.01
CA THR A 135 -2.48 -19.66 -6.31
C THR A 135 -1.12 -19.11 -5.89
N VAL A 136 -0.88 -17.81 -6.10
CA VAL A 136 0.38 -17.16 -5.71
C VAL A 136 0.59 -17.22 -4.19
N PHE A 137 -0.47 -16.97 -3.40
CA PHE A 137 -0.40 -17.09 -1.94
C PHE A 137 -0.13 -18.52 -1.50
N ASN A 138 -0.82 -19.50 -2.11
CA ASN A 138 -0.66 -20.92 -1.79
C ASN A 138 0.77 -21.39 -2.08
N ASP A 139 1.35 -21.01 -3.22
CA ASP A 139 2.70 -21.39 -3.63
C ASP A 139 3.77 -20.80 -2.70
N LEU A 140 3.52 -19.62 -2.12
CA LEU A 140 4.40 -18.97 -1.16
C LEU A 140 4.17 -19.42 0.30
N GLY A 141 3.08 -20.16 0.57
CA GLY A 141 2.66 -20.50 1.93
C GLY A 141 2.20 -19.29 2.76
N LEU A 142 1.75 -18.23 2.09
CA LEU A 142 1.16 -17.04 2.71
C LEU A 142 -0.33 -17.23 2.94
N LYS A 143 -0.86 -16.55 3.96
CA LYS A 143 -2.30 -16.50 4.23
C LYS A 143 -2.89 -15.22 3.66
N TYR A 144 -4.17 -15.30 3.29
CA TYR A 144 -4.99 -14.15 2.89
C TYR A 144 -6.27 -14.13 3.75
N GLU A 145 -6.87 -12.95 3.92
CA GLU A 145 -8.05 -12.78 4.77
C GLU A 145 -9.35 -12.81 3.99
N TYR A 146 -9.29 -12.27 2.80
CA TYR A 146 -10.44 -12.14 1.92
C TYR A 146 -10.05 -12.55 0.51
N GLU A 147 -10.92 -13.32 -0.13
CA GLU A 147 -10.83 -13.63 -1.55
C GLU A 147 -12.20 -13.53 -2.18
N TYR A 148 -12.23 -13.22 -3.45
CA TYR A 148 -13.45 -13.27 -4.27
C TYR A 148 -13.11 -13.87 -5.64
N GLN A 149 -13.80 -14.94 -6.01
CA GLN A 149 -13.59 -15.66 -7.28
C GLN A 149 -12.12 -16.07 -7.53
N GLY A 150 -11.42 -16.49 -6.49
CA GLY A 150 -10.02 -16.91 -6.59
C GLY A 150 -9.01 -15.76 -6.66
N LEU A 151 -9.42 -14.53 -6.39
CA LEU A 151 -8.58 -13.33 -6.42
C LEU A 151 -8.53 -12.65 -5.04
N VAL A 152 -7.36 -12.16 -4.66
CA VAL A 152 -7.09 -11.49 -3.38
C VAL A 152 -6.70 -10.04 -3.63
N PRO A 153 -7.38 -9.05 -3.00
CA PRO A 153 -6.94 -7.64 -3.04
C PRO A 153 -5.62 -7.45 -2.32
N VAL A 154 -4.69 -6.70 -2.92
CA VAL A 154 -3.33 -6.54 -2.39
C VAL A 154 -3.07 -5.21 -1.69
N GLY A 155 -4.09 -4.38 -1.47
CA GLY A 155 -3.90 -3.09 -0.79
C GLY A 155 -3.18 -2.04 -1.63
N VAL A 156 -3.29 -2.14 -2.96
CA VAL A 156 -2.86 -1.10 -3.92
C VAL A 156 -4.03 -0.77 -4.83
N ASN A 157 -4.52 0.46 -4.73
CA ASN A 157 -5.67 0.94 -5.48
C ASN A 157 -5.39 2.31 -6.07
N VAL A 158 -5.96 2.61 -7.22
CA VAL A 158 -5.89 3.95 -7.83
C VAL A 158 -7.28 4.53 -7.93
N LEU A 159 -7.45 5.77 -7.48
CA LEU A 159 -8.72 6.50 -7.55
C LEU A 159 -8.50 7.92 -8.06
N LYS A 160 -9.52 8.50 -8.67
CA LYS A 160 -9.62 9.95 -8.83
C LYS A 160 -9.82 10.62 -7.47
N SER A 161 -9.40 11.87 -7.36
CA SER A 161 -9.54 12.72 -6.17
C SER A 161 -10.97 13.21 -5.96
N ILE A 162 -11.96 12.32 -5.99
CA ILE A 162 -13.39 12.62 -5.82
C ILE A 162 -13.99 11.65 -4.81
N ASP A 163 -14.71 12.19 -3.79
CA ASP A 163 -15.39 11.37 -2.78
C ASP A 163 -16.77 10.91 -3.25
N LYS A 164 -16.80 9.92 -4.13
CA LYS A 164 -18.01 9.24 -4.62
C LYS A 164 -17.70 7.78 -4.93
N ILE A 165 -18.74 6.98 -5.18
CA ILE A 165 -18.57 5.67 -5.80
C ILE A 165 -18.04 5.89 -7.23
N GLN A 166 -16.88 5.31 -7.53
CA GLN A 166 -16.18 5.48 -8.80
C GLN A 166 -16.36 4.25 -9.69
N ASP A 167 -16.43 4.45 -11.01
CA ASP A 167 -16.43 3.35 -11.98
C ASP A 167 -15.06 2.68 -12.00
N GLU A 168 -15.02 1.41 -11.61
CA GLU A 168 -13.80 0.68 -11.30
C GLU A 168 -13.44 -0.35 -12.38
N THR A 169 -12.15 -0.55 -12.61
CA THR A 169 -11.59 -1.72 -13.29
C THR A 169 -10.73 -2.54 -12.33
N GLN A 170 -10.64 -3.84 -12.57
CA GLN A 170 -9.78 -4.75 -11.82
C GLN A 170 -8.55 -5.13 -12.64
N LEU A 171 -7.38 -5.04 -12.03
CA LEU A 171 -6.11 -5.43 -12.62
C LEU A 171 -5.57 -6.66 -11.89
N VAL A 172 -5.54 -7.79 -12.57
CA VAL A 172 -4.95 -9.03 -12.02
C VAL A 172 -3.47 -9.08 -12.39
N ILE A 173 -2.60 -9.24 -11.40
CA ILE A 173 -1.13 -9.31 -11.56
C ILE A 173 -0.62 -10.57 -10.86
N GLU A 174 0.06 -11.45 -11.60
CA GLU A 174 0.69 -12.67 -11.07
C GLU A 174 2.15 -12.40 -10.69
N LYS A 175 2.36 -11.57 -9.64
CA LYS A 175 3.69 -11.25 -9.13
C LYS A 175 3.78 -11.56 -7.64
N GLU A 176 4.74 -12.40 -7.27
CA GLU A 176 4.96 -12.86 -5.89
C GLU A 176 5.15 -11.70 -4.91
N GLU A 177 5.88 -10.66 -5.32
CA GLU A 177 6.17 -9.49 -4.48
C GLU A 177 4.93 -8.75 -3.98
N LEU A 178 3.81 -8.84 -4.67
CA LEU A 178 2.53 -8.22 -4.27
C LEU A 178 1.76 -9.05 -3.24
N ALA A 179 2.08 -10.34 -3.07
CA ALA A 179 1.44 -11.18 -2.07
C ALA A 179 1.95 -10.94 -0.64
N PHE A 180 3.09 -10.26 -0.49
CA PHE A 180 3.70 -10.01 0.82
C PHE A 180 3.09 -8.79 1.51
N ASN A 181 1.86 -8.97 2.01
CA ASN A 181 1.25 -8.05 2.97
C ASN A 181 1.55 -8.58 4.38
N ILE A 182 2.49 -7.94 5.07
CA ILE A 182 3.00 -8.43 6.36
C ILE A 182 1.99 -8.12 7.47
N ASN A 183 1.13 -9.07 7.77
CA ASN A 183 0.09 -8.96 8.80
C ASN A 183 0.42 -9.71 10.09
N THR A 184 1.23 -10.77 10.00
CA THR A 184 1.57 -11.66 11.10
C THR A 184 3.07 -11.92 11.17
N LEU A 185 3.55 -12.45 12.30
CA LEU A 185 4.94 -12.92 12.43
C LEU A 185 5.25 -14.08 11.46
N GLN A 186 4.25 -14.87 11.08
CA GLN A 186 4.41 -15.92 10.06
C GLN A 186 4.70 -15.29 8.69
N ASP A 187 3.95 -14.25 8.28
CA ASP A 187 4.18 -13.55 7.02
C ASP A 187 5.59 -12.93 7.01
N ALA A 188 6.00 -12.33 8.12
CA ALA A 188 7.34 -11.78 8.28
C ALA A 188 8.43 -12.85 8.14
N SER A 189 8.23 -14.06 8.70
CA SER A 189 9.16 -15.18 8.57
C SER A 189 9.27 -15.70 7.13
N VAL A 190 8.17 -15.73 6.39
CA VAL A 190 8.19 -16.09 4.96
C VAL A 190 8.88 -15.00 4.15
N ALA A 191 8.56 -13.73 4.43
CA ALA A 191 9.17 -12.57 3.78
C ALA A 191 10.69 -12.51 4.00
N ASP A 192 11.14 -12.85 5.20
CA ASP A 192 12.56 -12.88 5.55
C ASP A 192 13.34 -13.85 4.64
N LYS A 193 12.80 -15.04 4.40
CA LYS A 193 13.37 -16.04 3.48
C LYS A 193 13.30 -15.61 2.02
N TYR A 194 12.23 -14.94 1.63
CA TYR A 194 12.05 -14.44 0.28
C TYR A 194 13.07 -13.35 -0.06
N THR A 195 13.40 -12.48 0.88
CA THR A 195 14.38 -11.40 0.68
C THR A 195 15.76 -11.93 0.30
N PHE A 196 16.18 -13.10 0.80
CA PHE A 196 17.45 -13.73 0.39
C PHE A 196 17.44 -14.10 -1.10
N LYS A 197 16.38 -14.72 -1.61
CA LYS A 197 16.25 -15.04 -3.03
C LYS A 197 16.23 -13.78 -3.91
N TYR A 198 15.63 -12.69 -3.42
CA TYR A 198 15.48 -11.43 -4.12
C TYR A 198 16.79 -10.68 -4.31
N ASN A 199 17.71 -10.77 -3.33
CA ASN A 199 19.04 -10.14 -3.40
C ASN A 199 20.06 -10.97 -4.19
N GLU A 200 19.83 -12.27 -4.40
CA GLU A 200 20.68 -13.13 -5.23
C GLU A 200 20.39 -12.99 -6.75
N CYS A 201 19.29 -12.33 -7.11
CA CYS A 201 18.87 -12.10 -8.50
C CYS A 201 19.20 -10.69 -9.04
N ILE A 202 19.98 -9.90 -8.29
CA ILE A 202 20.56 -8.62 -8.72
C ILE A 202 22.06 -8.79 -8.94
#